data_cddf20427e5c07a28cf556686307d836
#
_entry.id   cddf20427e5c07a28cf556686307d836
#
_cell.length_a   1.000
_cell.length_b   1.000
_cell.length_c   1.000
_cell.angle_alpha   90.00
_cell.angle_beta   90.00
_cell.angle_gamma   90.00
#
_symmetry.space_group_name_H-M   'P 1'
#
loop_
_entity.id
_entity.type
_entity.pdbx_description
1 polymer ?
#
loop_
_entity_poly.entity_id
_entity_poly.type
_entity_poly.pdbx_seq_one_letter_code
_entity_poly.pdbx_strand_id
1 'polypeptide(L)'
;MPQSKTSRPGQGKRERYIQPSILLGLLLKASYGYELIQNIQRFGFVEGQAPPGMIYRHLRQLEEEGLVTSQWETKGTGPAKRMYDITDEGREVLAIWIGYMKNQEKNLKNFIKTYTKFAGTT
;
A
#
# COMPACT_ATOMS: atom_id res chain seq x y z
N MET A 1 -5.82 -24.53 -2.67
CA MET A 1 -6.23 -24.17 -2.93
C MET A 1 -6.81 -23.61 -3.10
N PRO A 2 -7.08 -23.38 -3.08
CA PRO A 2 -7.90 -22.97 -3.64
C PRO A 2 -8.12 -21.89 -4.06
N GLN A 3 -8.15 -21.38 -4.26
CA GLN A 3 -8.32 -20.36 -4.74
C GLN A 3 -9.30 -20.08 -5.58
N SER A 4 -9.78 -19.05 -5.61
CA SER A 4 -10.79 -18.78 -6.42
C SER A 4 -10.41 -18.91 -7.79
N LYS A 5 -11.13 -19.54 -8.56
CA LYS A 5 -10.76 -19.82 -9.81
C LYS A 5 -10.98 -18.77 -10.74
N THR A 6 -11.96 -17.95 -10.65
CA THR A 6 -12.29 -17.03 -11.68
C THR A 6 -12.15 -15.64 -11.15
N SER A 7 -11.01 -15.21 -10.78
CA SER A 7 -10.90 -13.88 -10.29
C SER A 7 -10.97 -12.89 -11.42
N ARG A 8 -11.74 -11.85 -11.22
CA ARG A 8 -11.78 -10.73 -12.13
C ARG A 8 -10.69 -9.76 -11.80
N PRO A 9 -10.28 -8.93 -12.75
CA PRO A 9 -9.27 -7.92 -12.46
C PRO A 9 -9.67 -7.10 -11.24
N GLY A 10 -8.76 -6.95 -10.30
CA GLY A 10 -8.99 -6.20 -9.08
C GLY A 10 -9.68 -6.93 -7.97
N GLN A 11 -10.27 -8.08 -8.27
CA GLN A 11 -11.01 -8.81 -7.26
C GLN A 11 -10.08 -9.71 -6.47
N GLY A 12 -10.19 -9.71 -5.15
CA GLY A 12 -9.36 -10.53 -4.30
C GLY A 12 -7.94 -10.05 -4.15
N LYS A 13 -7.61 -8.89 -4.69
CA LYS A 13 -6.27 -8.34 -4.64
C LYS A 13 -6.20 -7.03 -3.90
N ARG A 14 -7.22 -6.71 -3.12
CA ARG A 14 -7.28 -5.39 -2.48
C ARG A 14 -6.14 -5.10 -1.56
N GLU A 15 -5.61 -6.13 -0.89
CA GLU A 15 -4.57 -5.88 0.09
C GLU A 15 -3.18 -6.06 -0.44
N ARG A 16 -3.05 -6.37 -1.73
CA ARG A 16 -1.74 -6.71 -2.29
C ARG A 16 -0.73 -5.60 -2.12
N TYR A 17 -1.13 -4.36 -2.38
CA TYR A 17 -0.22 -3.23 -2.32
C TYR A 17 -0.52 -2.27 -1.18
N ILE A 18 -1.26 -2.74 -0.18
CA ILE A 18 -1.58 -1.88 0.96
C ILE A 18 -0.33 -1.51 1.75
N GLN A 19 0.51 -2.51 2.05
CA GLN A 19 1.68 -2.21 2.87
C GLN A 19 2.65 -1.27 2.18
N PRO A 20 3.00 -1.47 0.90
CA PRO A 20 3.85 -0.48 0.24
C PRO A 20 3.18 0.88 0.11
N SER A 21 1.85 0.93 -0.02
CA SER A 21 1.14 2.22 -0.05
C SER A 21 1.27 2.94 1.29
N ILE A 22 1.16 2.22 2.39
CA ILE A 22 1.34 2.80 3.72
C ILE A 22 2.77 3.32 3.87
N LEU A 23 3.74 2.50 3.49
CA LEU A 23 5.15 2.89 3.62
C LEU A 23 5.45 4.12 2.77
N LEU A 24 4.94 4.18 1.55
CA LEU A 24 5.16 5.35 0.71
C LEU A 24 4.47 6.57 1.28
N GLY A 25 3.24 6.41 1.76
CA GLY A 25 2.54 7.53 2.39
C GLY A 25 3.31 8.11 3.55
N LEU A 26 3.90 7.24 4.38
CA LEU A 26 4.68 7.70 5.52
C LEU A 26 6.04 8.25 5.11
N LEU A 27 6.62 7.73 4.04
CA LEU A 27 7.86 8.30 3.51
C LEU A 27 7.65 9.75 3.10
N LEU A 28 6.51 10.05 2.51
CA LEU A 28 6.19 11.40 2.09
C LEU A 28 5.93 12.32 3.29
N LYS A 29 5.30 11.78 4.35
CA LYS A 29 4.97 12.60 5.50
C LYS A 29 4.53 11.70 6.66
N ALA A 30 5.13 11.92 7.82
CA ALA A 30 4.61 11.29 9.04
C ALA A 30 3.15 11.71 9.22
N SER A 31 2.29 10.80 9.61
CA SER A 31 0.85 11.02 9.53
C SER A 31 0.11 10.32 10.64
N TYR A 32 -1.03 10.89 11.01
CA TYR A 32 -2.00 10.16 11.81
C TYR A 32 -2.65 9.09 10.96
N GLY A 33 -3.19 8.08 11.61
CA GLY A 33 -3.82 6.98 10.86
C GLY A 33 -4.93 7.45 9.94
N TYR A 34 -5.77 8.37 10.40
CA TYR A 34 -6.89 8.81 9.57
C TYR A 34 -6.41 9.62 8.37
N GLU A 35 -5.30 10.35 8.51
CA GLU A 35 -4.72 11.05 7.36
C GLU A 35 -4.18 10.06 6.34
N LEU A 36 -3.54 9.03 6.82
CA LEU A 36 -2.96 8.02 5.96
C LEU A 36 -4.02 7.31 5.14
N ILE A 37 -5.15 6.98 5.77
CA ILE A 37 -6.27 6.34 5.07
C ILE A 37 -6.70 7.16 3.87
N GLN A 38 -6.71 8.48 4.01
CA GLN A 38 -7.08 9.35 2.92
C GLN A 38 -5.98 9.46 1.88
N ASN A 39 -4.75 9.59 2.33
CA ASN A 39 -3.65 9.91 1.43
C ASN A 39 -3.25 8.76 0.53
N ILE A 40 -3.39 7.51 1.00
CA ILE A 40 -2.97 6.38 0.18
C ILE A 40 -3.89 6.14 -1.00
N GLN A 41 -5.06 6.74 -1.02
CA GLN A 41 -5.98 6.59 -2.16
C GLN A 41 -5.35 7.08 -3.45
N ARG A 42 -4.49 8.07 -3.37
CA ARG A 42 -3.90 8.65 -4.56
C ARG A 42 -2.95 7.70 -5.28
N PHE A 43 -2.54 6.62 -4.62
CA PHE A 43 -1.65 5.67 -5.27
C PHE A 43 -2.39 4.69 -6.16
N GLY A 44 -3.73 4.68 -6.10
CA GLY A 44 -4.53 3.95 -7.05
C GLY A 44 -4.75 2.48 -6.78
N PHE A 45 -4.25 1.96 -5.66
CA PHE A 45 -4.42 0.55 -5.35
C PHE A 45 -5.64 0.24 -4.50
N VAL A 46 -6.31 1.27 -4.03
CA VAL A 46 -7.53 1.12 -3.25
C VAL A 46 -8.58 2.00 -3.89
N GLU A 47 -9.69 1.39 -4.29
CA GLU A 47 -10.79 2.16 -4.83
C GLU A 47 -11.58 2.75 -3.68
N GLY A 48 -11.77 4.05 -3.74
CA GLY A 48 -12.46 4.73 -2.68
C GLY A 48 -11.63 4.71 -1.40
N GLN A 49 -12.30 4.92 -0.30
CA GLN A 49 -11.64 4.98 0.99
C GLN A 49 -11.40 3.57 1.51
N ALA A 50 -10.17 3.28 1.90
CA ALA A 50 -9.84 1.98 2.47
C ALA A 50 -10.58 1.81 3.79
N PRO A 51 -11.04 0.59 4.10
CA PRO A 51 -11.63 0.35 5.41
C PRO A 51 -10.63 0.65 6.53
N PRO A 52 -11.02 1.48 7.51
CA PRO A 52 -10.07 1.86 8.55
C PRO A 52 -9.48 0.68 9.31
N GLY A 53 -10.29 -0.33 9.58
CA GLY A 53 -9.80 -1.50 10.32
C GLY A 53 -8.68 -2.22 9.59
N MET A 54 -8.77 -2.27 8.27
CA MET A 54 -7.72 -2.90 7.47
C MET A 54 -6.42 -2.12 7.56
N ILE A 55 -6.50 -0.80 7.46
CA ILE A 55 -5.30 0.02 7.52
C ILE A 55 -4.64 -0.08 8.89
N TYR A 56 -5.43 -0.02 9.97
CA TYR A 56 -4.86 -0.11 11.31
C TYR A 56 -4.27 -1.49 11.58
N ARG A 57 -4.86 -2.54 11.01
CA ARG A 57 -4.31 -3.89 11.14
C ARG A 57 -2.94 -3.97 10.49
N HIS A 58 -2.81 -3.41 9.29
CA HIS A 58 -1.53 -3.40 8.60
C HIS A 58 -0.51 -2.51 9.30
N LEU A 59 -0.94 -1.38 9.84
CA LEU A 59 -0.04 -0.51 10.60
C LEU A 59 0.52 -1.24 11.81
N ARG A 60 -0.34 -1.97 12.52
CA ARG A 60 0.11 -2.72 13.69
C ARG A 60 1.14 -3.78 13.28
N GLN A 61 0.87 -4.47 12.19
CA GLN A 61 1.79 -5.51 11.72
C GLN A 61 3.13 -4.90 11.31
N LEU A 62 3.10 -3.79 10.58
CA LEU A 62 4.33 -3.13 10.16
C LEU A 62 5.12 -2.61 11.34
N GLU A 63 4.42 -2.14 12.36
CA GLU A 63 5.11 -1.67 13.56
C GLU A 63 5.75 -2.83 14.31
N GLU A 64 5.07 -3.98 14.38
CA GLU A 64 5.64 -5.16 15.01
C GLU A 64 6.88 -5.64 14.27
N GLU A 65 6.93 -5.44 12.97
CA GLU A 65 8.07 -5.84 12.15
C GLU A 65 9.17 -4.79 12.13
N GLY A 66 8.98 -3.67 12.80
CA GLY A 66 10.00 -2.64 12.88
C GLY A 66 10.10 -1.75 11.65
N LEU A 67 9.11 -1.78 10.77
CA LEU A 67 9.11 -0.99 9.54
C LEU A 67 8.43 0.35 9.72
N VAL A 68 7.61 0.48 10.74
CA VAL A 68 6.88 1.69 11.08
C VAL A 68 7.02 1.89 12.58
N THR A 69 7.06 3.14 13.01
CA THR A 69 7.06 3.48 14.42
C THR A 69 5.91 4.45 14.68
N SER A 70 5.52 4.57 15.94
CA SER A 70 4.44 5.49 16.28
C SER A 70 4.68 6.11 17.62
N GLN A 71 4.12 7.30 17.81
CA GLN A 71 4.17 8.02 19.06
C GLN A 71 2.82 8.63 19.33
N TRP A 72 2.42 8.62 20.59
CA TRP A 72 1.21 9.31 21.00
C TRP A 72 1.48 10.79 21.12
N GLU A 73 0.58 11.58 20.56
CA GLU A 73 0.61 13.02 20.72
C GLU A 73 -0.50 13.44 21.65
N THR A 74 -0.12 14.14 22.70
CA THR A 74 -1.06 14.55 23.72
C THR A 74 -1.19 16.06 23.81
N LYS A 75 -0.70 16.78 22.82
CA LYS A 75 -0.82 18.23 22.82
C LYS A 75 -2.25 18.65 22.53
N GLY A 76 -2.67 19.71 23.17
CA GLY A 76 -3.98 20.25 22.94
C GLY A 76 -5.02 19.62 23.84
N THR A 77 -6.27 19.94 23.57
CA THR A 77 -7.37 19.59 24.42
C THR A 77 -8.14 18.38 23.97
N GLY A 78 -7.80 17.82 22.82
CA GLY A 78 -8.52 16.67 22.31
C GLY A 78 -7.94 15.35 22.82
N PRO A 79 -8.52 14.23 22.38
CA PRO A 79 -7.98 12.93 22.71
C PRO A 79 -6.59 12.78 22.13
N ALA A 80 -5.77 11.95 22.77
CA ALA A 80 -4.44 11.65 22.26
C ALA A 80 -4.55 10.99 20.90
N LYS A 81 -3.63 11.34 20.02
CA LYS A 81 -3.58 10.80 18.66
C LYS A 81 -2.25 10.11 18.43
N ARG A 82 -2.26 9.11 17.59
CA ARG A 82 -1.06 8.33 17.30
C ARG A 82 -0.49 8.77 15.98
N MET A 83 0.74 9.27 16.02
CA MET A 83 1.47 9.71 14.83
C MET A 83 2.38 8.59 14.37
N TYR A 84 2.27 8.20 13.12
CA TYR A 84 3.07 7.13 12.53
C TYR A 84 4.15 7.69 11.63
N ASP A 85 5.26 6.97 11.56
CA ASP A 85 6.38 7.35 10.69
C ASP A 85 7.06 6.08 10.20
N ILE A 86 7.76 6.20 9.08
CA ILE A 86 8.51 5.09 8.51
C ILE A 86 9.88 5.03 9.18
N THR A 87 10.38 3.81 9.39
CA THR A 87 11.72 3.63 9.93
C THR A 87 12.71 3.46 8.78
N ASP A 88 14.02 3.43 9.10
CA ASP A 88 15.02 3.15 8.08
C ASP A 88 14.81 1.77 7.47
N GLU A 89 14.48 0.79 8.30
CA GLU A 89 14.16 -0.55 7.79
C GLU A 89 12.94 -0.50 6.88
N GLY A 90 11.96 0.32 7.23
CA GLY A 90 10.78 0.48 6.38
C GLY A 90 11.15 1.05 5.02
N ARG A 91 12.09 1.98 4.98
CA ARG A 91 12.56 2.54 3.71
C ARG A 91 13.22 1.47 2.85
N GLU A 92 14.00 0.60 3.48
CA GLU A 92 14.66 -0.48 2.76
C GLU A 92 13.64 -1.46 2.17
N VAL A 93 12.65 -1.82 2.96
CA VAL A 93 11.60 -2.72 2.48
C VAL A 93 10.82 -2.08 1.36
N LEU A 94 10.53 -0.78 1.47
CA LEU A 94 9.83 -0.09 0.40
C LEU A 94 10.65 -0.11 -0.89
N ALA A 95 11.95 0.06 -0.80
CA ALA A 95 12.81 -0.01 -1.99
C ALA A 95 12.73 -1.38 -2.66
N ILE A 96 12.64 -2.43 -1.86
CA ILE A 96 12.47 -3.78 -2.40
C ILE A 96 11.13 -3.89 -3.13
N TRP A 97 10.08 -3.32 -2.55
CA TRP A 97 8.78 -3.27 -3.20
C TRP A 97 8.86 -2.56 -4.56
N ILE A 98 9.61 -1.46 -4.62
CA ILE A 98 9.74 -0.71 -5.87
C ILE A 98 10.39 -1.58 -6.95
N GLY A 99 11.43 -2.33 -6.58
CA GLY A 99 12.05 -3.25 -7.53
C GLY A 99 11.08 -4.29 -8.04
N TYR A 100 10.29 -4.86 -7.15
CA TYR A 100 9.27 -5.82 -7.51
C TYR A 100 8.25 -5.20 -8.46
N MET A 101 7.79 -3.98 -8.15
CA MET A 101 6.80 -3.30 -8.97
C MET A 101 7.33 -2.99 -10.36
N LYS A 102 8.59 -2.59 -10.45
CA LYS A 102 9.21 -2.33 -11.76
C LYS A 102 9.21 -3.59 -12.62
N ASN A 103 9.48 -4.72 -12.00
CA ASN A 103 9.47 -5.98 -12.72
C ASN A 103 8.06 -6.33 -13.18
N GLN A 104 7.06 -6.10 -12.34
CA GLN A 104 5.67 -6.33 -12.71
C GLN A 104 5.25 -5.40 -13.85
N GLU A 105 5.68 -4.16 -13.79
CA GLU A 105 5.39 -3.21 -14.86
C GLU A 105 5.93 -3.70 -16.19
N LYS A 106 7.16 -4.17 -16.19
CA LYS A 106 7.79 -4.68 -17.41
C LYS A 106 7.02 -5.88 -17.94
N ASN A 107 6.64 -6.80 -17.06
CA ASN A 107 5.91 -8.00 -17.46
C ASN A 107 4.55 -7.64 -18.05
N LEU A 108 3.85 -6.69 -17.42
CA LEU A 108 2.55 -6.27 -17.92
C LEU A 108 2.68 -5.61 -19.30
N LYS A 109 3.68 -4.77 -19.47
CA LYS A 109 3.92 -4.14 -20.75
C LYS A 109 4.15 -5.17 -21.85
N ASN A 110 4.98 -6.16 -21.55
CA ASN A 110 5.27 -7.19 -22.54
C ASN A 110 4.05 -8.02 -22.87
N PHE A 111 3.26 -8.35 -21.87
CA PHE A 111 2.05 -9.12 -22.06
C PHE A 111 1.06 -8.37 -22.96
N ILE A 112 0.83 -7.11 -22.65
CA ILE A 112 -0.10 -6.29 -23.41
C ILE A 112 0.39 -6.13 -24.85
N LYS A 113 1.69 -5.92 -25.01
CA LYS A 113 2.29 -5.76 -26.33
C LYS A 113 2.09 -7.02 -27.18
N THR A 114 2.29 -8.18 -26.56
CA THR A 114 2.11 -9.44 -27.26
C THR A 114 0.67 -9.62 -27.70
N TYR A 115 -0.26 -9.34 -26.80
CA TYR A 115 -1.68 -9.42 -27.14
C TYR A 115 -2.02 -8.52 -28.32
N THR A 116 -1.60 -7.27 -28.25
CA THR A 116 -1.92 -6.29 -29.29
C THR A 116 -1.38 -6.73 -30.63
N LYS A 117 -0.15 -7.25 -30.62
CA LYS A 117 0.49 -7.67 -31.85
C LYS A 117 -0.24 -8.83 -32.54
N PHE A 118 -0.65 -9.81 -31.75
CA PHE A 118 -1.24 -11.02 -32.32
C PHE A 118 -2.75 -10.98 -32.46
N ALA A 119 -3.42 -10.16 -31.64
CA ALA A 119 -4.85 -9.99 -31.80
C ALA A 119 -5.21 -8.99 -32.89
N GLY A 120 -4.25 -8.18 -33.31
CA GLY A 120 -4.50 -7.22 -34.39
C GLY A 120 -5.38 -6.06 -33.98
N THR A 121 -5.50 -5.79 -32.70
CA THR A 121 -6.32 -4.66 -32.22
C THR A 121 -5.48 -3.72 -31.45
N THR A 122 -6.02 -2.54 -31.27
CA THR A 122 -5.32 -1.52 -30.49
C THR A 122 -5.86 -1.37 -29.10
#